data_50c2671987d6c4d5ad73eb7d84f36e97
#
_entry.id   50c2671987d6c4d5ad73eb7d84f36e97
#
_cell.length_a   1.000
_cell.length_b   1.000
_cell.length_c   1.000
_cell.angle_alpha   90.00
_cell.angle_beta   90.00
_cell.angle_gamma   90.00
#
_symmetry.space_group_name_H-M   'P 1'
#
loop_
_entity.id
_entity.type
_entity.pdbx_description
1 polymer ?
#
loop_
_entity_poly.entity_id
_entity_poly.type
_entity_poly.pdbx_seq_one_letter_code
_entity_poly.pdbx_strand_id
1 'polypeptide(L)'
;MAILKNKAEIKGLTDIISVEIFRYIANNITYNVRELEGALNKLSVYSELGDIKITEELAKNVLKDFISKDSKVTITPELIINTVSEHTNISVSDIVSTKRSQDIATARQISMYLCRKYTDKGLKSIGDAFGGKDHSTVHSNIQKVEDKIEKDPEFAEMVDVIIKKLNPQK
;
A
#
# COMPACT_ATOMS: atom_id res chain seq x y z
N MET A 1 1.62 8.09 -20.95
CA MET A 1 1.75 7.65 -22.37
C MET A 1 3.13 7.97 -22.94
N ALA A 2 3.63 9.22 -22.90
CA ALA A 2 4.94 9.56 -23.50
C ALA A 2 6.12 8.78 -22.89
N ILE A 3 6.19 8.70 -21.55
CA ILE A 3 7.23 7.94 -20.84
C ILE A 3 7.20 6.45 -21.19
N LEU A 4 6.02 5.86 -21.28
CA LEU A 4 5.85 4.45 -21.60
C LEU A 4 6.33 4.12 -23.02
N LYS A 5 6.01 4.98 -23.99
CA LYS A 5 6.46 4.82 -25.38
C LYS A 5 7.97 4.95 -25.51
N ASN A 6 8.56 5.97 -24.91
CA ASN A 6 10.03 6.17 -24.92
C ASN A 6 10.76 4.95 -24.32
N LYS A 7 10.28 4.40 -23.20
CA LYS A 7 10.88 3.21 -22.59
C LYS A 7 10.68 1.94 -23.42
N ALA A 8 9.58 1.81 -24.13
CA ALA A 8 9.33 0.71 -25.03
C ALA A 8 10.21 0.79 -26.30
N GLU A 9 10.47 2.00 -26.81
CA GLU A 9 11.42 2.25 -27.90
C GLU A 9 12.82 1.81 -27.53
N ILE A 10 13.30 2.20 -26.35
CA ILE A 10 14.63 1.81 -25.83
C ILE A 10 14.77 0.29 -25.72
N LYS A 11 13.67 -0.44 -25.53
CA LYS A 11 13.63 -1.90 -25.40
C LYS A 11 13.26 -2.65 -26.68
N GLY A 12 13.07 -1.95 -27.81
CA GLY A 12 12.68 -2.56 -29.07
C GLY A 12 11.28 -3.21 -29.07
N LEU A 13 10.39 -2.76 -28.16
CA LEU A 13 9.07 -3.34 -27.96
C LEU A 13 7.95 -2.66 -28.77
N THR A 14 8.27 -1.56 -29.47
CA THR A 14 7.28 -0.76 -30.24
C THR A 14 6.61 -1.53 -31.35
N ASP A 15 7.33 -2.46 -31.98
CA ASP A 15 6.80 -3.27 -33.09
C ASP A 15 6.09 -4.56 -32.59
N ILE A 16 6.27 -4.88 -31.31
CA ILE A 16 5.78 -6.12 -30.69
C ILE A 16 4.52 -5.87 -29.86
N ILE A 17 4.38 -4.67 -29.31
CA ILE A 17 3.27 -4.27 -28.44
C ILE A 17 2.35 -3.30 -29.18
N SER A 18 1.07 -3.64 -29.31
CA SER A 18 0.07 -2.78 -29.95
C SER A 18 -0.26 -1.52 -29.11
N VAL A 19 -0.79 -0.50 -29.77
CA VAL A 19 -1.20 0.76 -29.12
C VAL A 19 -2.27 0.51 -28.04
N GLU A 20 -3.13 -0.49 -28.24
CA GLU A 20 -4.16 -0.91 -27.30
C GLU A 20 -3.55 -1.43 -25.99
N ILE A 21 -2.50 -2.22 -26.09
CA ILE A 21 -1.77 -2.74 -24.92
C ILE A 21 -1.07 -1.59 -24.17
N PHE A 22 -0.46 -0.63 -24.88
CA PHE A 22 0.10 0.57 -24.25
C PHE A 22 -0.97 1.37 -23.51
N ARG A 23 -2.17 1.54 -24.11
CA ARG A 23 -3.29 2.20 -23.43
C ARG A 23 -3.73 1.41 -22.20
N TYR A 24 -3.81 0.10 -22.32
CA TYR A 24 -4.18 -0.77 -21.20
C TYR A 24 -3.20 -0.64 -20.03
N ILE A 25 -1.89 -0.69 -20.29
CA ILE A 25 -0.86 -0.48 -19.28
C ILE A 25 -0.98 0.92 -18.65
N ALA A 26 -1.08 1.97 -19.48
CA ALA A 26 -1.15 3.35 -19.01
C ALA A 26 -2.41 3.67 -18.20
N ASN A 27 -3.53 2.99 -18.46
CA ASN A 27 -4.78 3.18 -17.73
C ASN A 27 -4.84 2.41 -16.43
N ASN A 28 -4.09 1.32 -16.31
CA ASN A 28 -4.16 0.41 -15.17
C ASN A 28 -2.92 0.47 -14.26
N ILE A 29 -1.80 1.04 -14.73
CA ILE A 29 -0.56 1.23 -13.95
C ILE A 29 -0.24 2.72 -13.96
N THR A 30 -0.86 3.50 -13.07
CA THR A 30 -0.87 4.97 -13.16
C THR A 30 0.19 5.67 -12.30
N TYR A 31 0.76 5.01 -11.30
CA TYR A 31 1.41 5.73 -10.19
C TYR A 31 2.92 5.52 -10.03
N ASN A 32 3.53 4.55 -10.71
CA ASN A 32 4.94 4.26 -10.49
C ASN A 32 5.67 3.92 -11.79
N VAL A 33 6.64 4.76 -12.16
CA VAL A 33 7.50 4.54 -13.34
C VAL A 33 8.24 3.20 -13.25
N ARG A 34 8.61 2.75 -12.04
CA ARG A 34 9.26 1.44 -11.84
C ARG A 34 8.32 0.27 -12.13
N GLU A 35 7.03 0.41 -11.81
CA GLU A 35 6.03 -0.61 -12.13
C GLU A 35 5.73 -0.66 -13.62
N LEU A 36 5.68 0.50 -14.29
CA LEU A 36 5.61 0.57 -15.75
C LEU A 36 6.81 -0.12 -16.42
N GLU A 37 8.01 0.10 -15.90
CA GLU A 37 9.22 -0.58 -16.37
C GLU A 37 9.17 -2.09 -16.09
N GLY A 38 8.72 -2.50 -14.91
CA GLY A 38 8.52 -3.90 -14.53
C GLY A 38 7.52 -4.61 -15.45
N ALA A 39 6.40 -3.95 -15.77
CA ALA A 39 5.39 -4.47 -16.69
C ALA A 39 5.96 -4.65 -18.11
N LEU A 40 6.69 -3.65 -18.62
CA LEU A 40 7.36 -3.75 -19.93
C LEU A 40 8.42 -4.84 -19.96
N ASN A 41 9.24 -4.96 -18.89
CA ASN A 41 10.23 -6.03 -18.79
C ASN A 41 9.58 -7.43 -18.82
N LYS A 42 8.48 -7.59 -18.09
CA LYS A 42 7.77 -8.88 -18.07
C LYS A 42 7.23 -9.22 -19.45
N LEU A 43 6.67 -8.26 -20.19
CA LEU A 43 6.21 -8.47 -21.56
C LEU A 43 7.36 -8.75 -22.53
N SER A 44 8.53 -8.08 -22.38
CA SER A 44 9.73 -8.35 -23.17
C SER A 44 10.19 -9.81 -23.03
N VAL A 45 10.30 -10.29 -21.80
CA VAL A 45 10.69 -11.68 -21.51
C VAL A 45 9.72 -12.67 -22.16
N TYR A 46 8.41 -12.41 -22.12
CA TYR A 46 7.42 -13.28 -22.76
C TYR A 46 7.52 -13.26 -24.30
N SER A 47 7.87 -12.12 -24.89
CA SER A 47 8.10 -11.98 -26.32
C SER A 47 9.35 -12.77 -26.78
N GLU A 48 10.43 -12.72 -25.99
CA GLU A 48 11.70 -13.38 -26.30
C GLU A 48 11.62 -14.91 -26.15
N LEU A 49 10.81 -15.41 -25.19
CA LEU A 49 10.71 -16.84 -24.90
C LEU A 49 9.93 -17.65 -25.94
N GLY A 50 9.16 -17.01 -26.83
CA GLY A 50 8.23 -17.76 -27.68
C GLY A 50 8.04 -17.28 -29.11
N ASP A 51 8.75 -16.23 -29.57
CA ASP A 51 8.46 -15.57 -30.86
C ASP A 51 6.94 -15.26 -31.00
N ILE A 52 6.27 -14.99 -29.87
CA ILE A 52 4.82 -14.85 -29.73
C ILE A 52 4.49 -13.37 -29.81
N LYS A 53 3.61 -13.00 -30.76
CA LYS A 53 2.99 -11.67 -30.75
C LYS A 53 2.22 -11.49 -29.43
N ILE A 54 2.52 -10.41 -28.73
CA ILE A 54 1.83 -10.08 -27.49
C ILE A 54 0.39 -9.64 -27.84
N THR A 55 -0.55 -10.53 -27.61
CA THR A 55 -1.98 -10.23 -27.73
C THR A 55 -2.46 -9.48 -26.49
N GLU A 56 -3.60 -8.77 -26.61
CA GLU A 56 -4.20 -8.07 -25.47
C GLU A 56 -4.57 -9.03 -24.33
N GLU A 57 -5.03 -10.24 -24.67
CA GLU A 57 -5.37 -11.27 -23.68
C GLU A 57 -4.13 -11.78 -22.94
N LEU A 58 -3.03 -12.03 -23.66
CA LEU A 58 -1.75 -12.40 -23.04
C LEU A 58 -1.24 -11.27 -22.14
N ALA A 59 -1.29 -10.01 -22.61
CA ALA A 59 -0.88 -8.86 -21.81
C ALA A 59 -1.71 -8.74 -20.52
N LYS A 60 -3.03 -8.92 -20.57
CA LYS A 60 -3.91 -8.93 -19.40
C LYS A 60 -3.52 -10.03 -18.40
N ASN A 61 -3.25 -11.22 -18.88
CA ASN A 61 -2.86 -12.35 -18.02
C ASN A 61 -1.49 -12.15 -17.40
N VAL A 62 -0.49 -11.74 -18.19
CA VAL A 62 0.89 -11.51 -17.74
C VAL A 62 0.97 -10.35 -16.76
N LEU A 63 0.16 -9.30 -16.96
CA LEU A 63 0.16 -8.09 -16.12
C LEU A 63 -0.86 -8.14 -14.99
N LYS A 64 -1.60 -9.23 -14.84
CA LYS A 64 -2.62 -9.37 -13.79
C LYS A 64 -2.08 -9.06 -12.40
N ASP A 65 -0.85 -9.49 -12.08
CA ASP A 65 -0.22 -9.24 -10.79
C ASP A 65 0.21 -7.78 -10.59
N PHE A 66 0.51 -7.05 -11.67
CA PHE A 66 0.81 -5.62 -11.62
C PHE A 66 -0.47 -4.78 -11.47
N ILE A 67 -1.53 -5.18 -12.15
CA ILE A 67 -2.83 -4.49 -12.14
C ILE A 67 -3.64 -4.82 -10.89
N SER A 68 -3.53 -6.03 -10.37
CA SER A 68 -4.17 -6.40 -9.09
C SER A 68 -3.52 -5.74 -7.87
N LYS A 69 -2.28 -5.28 -7.99
CA LYS A 69 -1.65 -4.40 -6.99
C LYS A 69 -2.24 -2.98 -7.01
N ASP A 70 -2.79 -2.53 -8.16
CA ASP A 70 -3.54 -1.28 -8.31
C ASP A 70 -5.05 -1.42 -7.99
N SER A 71 -5.55 -2.61 -7.70
CA SER A 71 -6.83 -2.73 -7.01
C SER A 71 -6.63 -2.03 -5.67
N LYS A 72 -7.30 -0.87 -5.46
CA LYS A 72 -7.35 -0.08 -4.23
C LYS A 72 -6.92 -0.94 -3.05
N VAL A 73 -5.69 -0.76 -2.54
CA VAL A 73 -5.23 -1.46 -1.34
C VAL A 73 -6.31 -1.17 -0.31
N THR A 74 -7.20 -2.15 -0.09
CA THR A 74 -8.23 -2.00 0.92
C THR A 74 -7.49 -1.92 2.23
N ILE A 75 -7.42 -0.72 2.77
CA ILE A 75 -6.74 -0.50 4.05
C ILE A 75 -7.56 -1.21 5.11
N THR A 76 -7.01 -2.29 5.64
CA THR A 76 -7.62 -3.08 6.71
C THR A 76 -6.87 -2.86 8.02
N PRO A 77 -7.49 -3.13 9.19
CA PRO A 77 -6.79 -3.08 10.46
C PRO A 77 -5.51 -3.94 10.48
N GLU A 78 -5.53 -5.10 9.84
CA GLU A 78 -4.38 -6.01 9.76
C GLU A 78 -3.23 -5.38 8.97
N LEU A 79 -3.52 -4.74 7.83
CA LEU A 79 -2.52 -4.04 7.03
C LEU A 79 -1.90 -2.88 7.83
N ILE A 80 -2.73 -2.11 8.55
CA ILE A 80 -2.28 -1.00 9.40
C ILE A 80 -1.35 -1.52 10.50
N ILE A 81 -1.76 -2.57 11.22
CA ILE A 81 -0.96 -3.15 12.30
C ILE A 81 0.38 -3.65 11.77
N ASN A 82 0.39 -4.34 10.63
CA ASN A 82 1.62 -4.81 9.99
C ASN A 82 2.54 -3.65 9.60
N THR A 83 2.01 -2.61 8.97
CA THR A 83 2.80 -1.44 8.57
C THR A 83 3.39 -0.70 9.76
N VAL A 84 2.63 -0.53 10.84
CA VAL A 84 3.13 0.07 12.09
C VAL A 84 4.17 -0.83 12.74
N SER A 85 3.95 -2.16 12.77
CA SER A 85 4.91 -3.15 13.28
C SER A 85 6.26 -3.05 12.57
N GLU A 86 6.27 -3.01 11.25
CA GLU A 86 7.48 -2.85 10.43
C GLU A 86 8.19 -1.51 10.67
N HIS A 87 7.43 -0.43 10.84
CA HIS A 87 8.01 0.90 11.04
C HIS A 87 8.60 1.08 12.45
N THR A 88 7.91 0.57 13.48
CA THR A 88 8.29 0.72 14.88
C THR A 88 9.19 -0.39 15.42
N ASN A 89 9.38 -1.45 14.63
CA ASN A 89 10.09 -2.66 15.02
C ASN A 89 9.45 -3.39 16.24
N ILE A 90 8.13 -3.18 16.44
CA ILE A 90 7.33 -3.81 17.50
C ILE A 90 6.52 -4.94 16.86
N SER A 91 6.56 -6.14 17.44
CA SER A 91 5.83 -7.28 16.87
C SER A 91 4.32 -7.05 16.86
N VAL A 92 3.65 -7.57 15.82
CA VAL A 92 2.18 -7.54 15.70
C VAL A 92 1.52 -8.10 16.97
N SER A 93 2.05 -9.21 17.50
CA SER A 93 1.54 -9.83 18.73
C SER A 93 1.65 -8.91 19.96
N ASP A 94 2.68 -8.07 20.03
CA ASP A 94 2.83 -7.09 21.12
C ASP A 94 1.88 -5.90 20.94
N ILE A 95 1.69 -5.41 19.72
CA ILE A 95 0.75 -4.32 19.43
C ILE A 95 -0.67 -4.69 19.88
N VAL A 96 -1.14 -5.91 19.60
CA VAL A 96 -2.49 -6.36 19.98
C VAL A 96 -2.58 -6.89 21.43
N SER A 97 -1.46 -7.06 22.11
CA SER A 97 -1.38 -7.62 23.47
C SER A 97 -1.90 -6.66 24.55
N THR A 98 -1.84 -7.11 25.81
CA THR A 98 -2.12 -6.28 27.00
C THR A 98 -0.87 -5.61 27.57
N LYS A 99 0.32 -5.80 26.94
CA LYS A 99 1.58 -5.18 27.38
C LYS A 99 1.47 -3.65 27.39
N ARG A 100 2.15 -3.01 28.37
CA ARG A 100 2.02 -1.58 28.65
C ARG A 100 3.33 -0.80 28.56
N SER A 101 4.41 -1.38 28.00
CA SER A 101 5.62 -0.59 27.75
C SER A 101 5.29 0.59 26.83
N GLN A 102 6.00 1.71 26.99
CA GLN A 102 5.73 2.96 26.32
C GLN A 102 5.71 2.77 24.78
N ASP A 103 6.70 2.06 24.24
CA ASP A 103 6.83 1.85 22.79
C ASP A 103 5.67 1.04 22.21
N ILE A 104 5.29 -0.06 22.91
CA ILE A 104 4.15 -0.90 22.53
C ILE A 104 2.84 -0.10 22.62
N ALA A 105 2.68 0.70 23.68
CA ALA A 105 1.50 1.54 23.83
C ALA A 105 1.40 2.58 22.71
N THR A 106 2.51 3.22 22.35
CA THR A 106 2.58 4.20 21.25
C THR A 106 2.24 3.55 19.90
N ALA A 107 2.86 2.41 19.57
CA ALA A 107 2.56 1.68 18.34
C ALA A 107 1.08 1.28 18.26
N ARG A 108 0.51 0.80 19.35
CA ARG A 108 -0.92 0.46 19.46
C ARG A 108 -1.81 1.69 19.25
N GLN A 109 -1.49 2.82 19.87
CA GLN A 109 -2.23 4.07 19.74
C GLN A 109 -2.24 4.57 18.30
N ILE A 110 -1.07 4.61 17.65
CA ILE A 110 -0.95 4.98 16.22
C ILE A 110 -1.79 4.04 15.36
N SER A 111 -1.72 2.73 15.60
CA SER A 111 -2.50 1.75 14.84
C SER A 111 -4.01 1.98 14.98
N MET A 112 -4.52 2.24 16.19
CA MET A 112 -5.94 2.54 16.44
C MET A 112 -6.37 3.84 15.74
N TYR A 113 -5.54 4.89 15.81
CA TYR A 113 -5.78 6.17 15.12
C TYR A 113 -5.88 5.98 13.61
N LEU A 114 -4.93 5.24 13.02
CA LEU A 114 -4.93 4.97 11.58
C LEU A 114 -6.13 4.09 11.16
N CYS A 115 -6.52 3.10 11.97
CA CYS A 115 -7.74 2.32 11.74
C CYS A 115 -8.97 3.23 11.69
N ARG A 116 -9.09 4.18 12.61
CA ARG A 116 -10.22 5.12 12.63
C ARG A 116 -10.23 6.05 11.43
N LYS A 117 -9.05 6.50 10.99
CA LYS A 117 -8.88 7.47 9.90
C LYS A 117 -9.02 6.86 8.50
N TYR A 118 -8.61 5.62 8.31
CA TYR A 118 -8.48 5.00 6.99
C TYR A 118 -9.37 3.78 6.77
N THR A 119 -10.20 3.40 7.76
CA THR A 119 -11.19 2.33 7.61
C THR A 119 -12.57 2.80 8.05
N ASP A 120 -13.63 2.16 7.54
CA ASP A 120 -15.02 2.42 7.95
C ASP A 120 -15.39 1.70 9.26
N LYS A 121 -14.39 1.22 10.03
CA LYS A 121 -14.64 0.46 11.26
C LYS A 121 -15.05 1.39 12.41
N GLY A 122 -16.10 0.98 13.12
CA GLY A 122 -16.49 1.63 14.37
C GLY A 122 -15.53 1.30 15.52
N LEU A 123 -15.53 2.12 16.59
CA LEU A 123 -14.63 1.97 17.74
C LEU A 123 -14.67 0.57 18.37
N LYS A 124 -15.83 -0.07 18.43
CA LYS A 124 -15.98 -1.45 18.93
C LYS A 124 -15.21 -2.44 18.05
N SER A 125 -15.42 -2.39 16.74
CA SER A 125 -14.73 -3.27 15.78
C SER A 125 -13.22 -3.06 15.78
N ILE A 126 -12.76 -1.80 15.97
CA ILE A 126 -11.34 -1.51 16.16
C ILE A 126 -10.85 -2.16 17.46
N GLY A 127 -11.59 -2.00 18.57
CA GLY A 127 -11.23 -2.63 19.84
C GLY A 127 -11.08 -4.15 19.75
N ASP A 128 -11.98 -4.82 19.03
CA ASP A 128 -11.92 -6.27 18.79
C ASP A 128 -10.62 -6.68 18.07
N ALA A 129 -10.17 -5.90 17.06
CA ALA A 129 -8.92 -6.13 16.33
C ALA A 129 -7.66 -5.96 17.22
N PHE A 130 -7.77 -5.25 18.33
CA PHE A 130 -6.67 -5.01 19.28
C PHE A 130 -6.81 -5.82 20.59
N GLY A 131 -7.32 -7.04 20.50
CA GLY A 131 -7.41 -7.96 21.63
C GLY A 131 -8.58 -7.65 22.58
N GLY A 132 -9.72 -7.20 22.02
CA GLY A 132 -10.96 -6.97 22.81
C GLY A 132 -10.91 -5.72 23.67
N LYS A 133 -10.25 -4.63 23.21
CA LYS A 133 -10.24 -3.35 23.94
C LYS A 133 -11.60 -2.66 23.88
N ASP A 134 -12.03 -2.11 24.99
CA ASP A 134 -13.26 -1.33 25.07
C ASP A 134 -13.21 -0.11 24.16
N HIS A 135 -14.36 0.27 23.62
CA HIS A 135 -14.52 1.43 22.74
C HIS A 135 -14.04 2.75 23.40
N SER A 136 -14.19 2.89 24.72
CA SER A 136 -13.67 4.04 25.46
C SER A 136 -12.13 4.07 25.50
N THR A 137 -11.49 2.90 25.62
CA THR A 137 -10.03 2.76 25.51
C THR A 137 -9.55 3.12 24.12
N VAL A 138 -10.23 2.65 23.07
CA VAL A 138 -9.90 2.99 21.69
C VAL A 138 -10.02 4.50 21.46
N HIS A 139 -11.12 5.12 21.90
CA HIS A 139 -11.33 6.56 21.78
C HIS A 139 -10.24 7.36 22.49
N SER A 140 -9.93 7.02 23.74
CA SER A 140 -8.86 7.70 24.50
C SER A 140 -7.49 7.56 23.83
N ASN A 141 -7.19 6.41 23.23
CA ASN A 141 -5.93 6.19 22.52
C ASN A 141 -5.84 7.01 21.23
N ILE A 142 -6.93 7.15 20.50
CA ILE A 142 -7.02 7.99 19.30
C ILE A 142 -6.77 9.46 19.68
N GLN A 143 -7.46 9.99 20.69
CA GLN A 143 -7.28 11.36 21.16
C GLN A 143 -5.85 11.66 21.56
N LYS A 144 -5.16 10.73 22.26
CA LYS A 144 -3.75 10.90 22.63
C LYS A 144 -2.83 11.05 21.41
N VAL A 145 -3.13 10.37 20.31
CA VAL A 145 -2.35 10.51 19.06
C VAL A 145 -2.65 11.84 18.41
N GLU A 146 -3.91 12.26 18.34
CA GLU A 146 -4.31 13.54 17.78
C GLU A 146 -3.65 14.69 18.54
N ASP A 147 -3.78 14.70 19.87
CA ASP A 147 -3.14 15.70 20.74
C ASP A 147 -1.60 15.72 20.58
N LYS A 148 -1.00 14.54 20.38
CA LYS A 148 0.45 14.46 20.23
C LYS A 148 0.92 14.93 18.86
N ILE A 149 0.18 14.65 17.79
CA ILE A 149 0.48 15.17 16.45
C ILE A 149 0.48 16.70 16.43
N GLU A 150 -0.44 17.34 17.18
CA GLU A 150 -0.51 18.79 17.26
C GLU A 150 0.66 19.43 18.02
N LYS A 151 1.23 18.72 19.01
CA LYS A 151 2.22 19.27 19.96
C LYS A 151 3.66 18.85 19.64
N ASP A 152 3.84 17.79 18.87
CA ASP A 152 5.16 17.14 18.63
C ASP A 152 5.35 16.96 17.12
N PRO A 153 6.10 17.88 16.45
CA PRO A 153 6.35 17.79 15.01
C PRO A 153 7.10 16.53 14.59
N GLU A 154 8.01 16.00 15.42
CA GLU A 154 8.76 14.78 15.09
C GLU A 154 7.82 13.56 15.10
N PHE A 155 6.90 13.53 16.06
CA PHE A 155 5.88 12.49 16.12
C PHE A 155 4.91 12.59 14.92
N ALA A 156 4.52 13.80 14.53
CA ALA A 156 3.68 14.04 13.36
C ALA A 156 4.36 13.55 12.07
N GLU A 157 5.65 13.84 11.88
CA GLU A 157 6.43 13.36 10.74
C GLU A 157 6.54 11.82 10.72
N MET A 158 6.76 11.19 11.86
CA MET A 158 6.78 9.73 11.98
C MET A 158 5.45 9.11 11.55
N VAL A 159 4.31 9.68 12.00
CA VAL A 159 2.97 9.20 11.62
C VAL A 159 2.74 9.40 10.13
N ASP A 160 3.17 10.52 9.55
CA ASP A 160 3.07 10.79 8.11
C ASP A 160 3.88 9.80 7.26
N VAL A 161 5.06 9.39 7.70
CA VAL A 161 5.85 8.34 7.05
C VAL A 161 5.09 7.02 7.02
N ILE A 162 4.42 6.65 8.12
CA ILE A 162 3.59 5.44 8.18
C ILE A 162 2.40 5.55 7.22
N ILE A 163 1.73 6.71 7.18
CA ILE A 163 0.61 6.98 6.26
C ILE A 163 1.04 6.84 4.80
N LYS A 164 2.20 7.36 4.43
CA LYS A 164 2.76 7.23 3.07
C LYS A 164 3.06 5.77 2.69
N LYS A 165 3.44 4.94 3.66
CA LYS A 165 3.62 3.50 3.44
C LYS A 165 2.30 2.76 3.25
N LEU A 166 1.24 3.16 3.98
CA LEU A 166 -0.10 2.57 3.86
C LEU A 166 -0.78 2.96 2.55
N ASN A 167 -0.58 4.19 2.11
CA ASN A 167 -1.20 4.74 0.91
C ASN A 167 -0.18 5.57 0.13
N PRO A 168 0.66 4.92 -0.71
CA PRO A 168 1.70 5.61 -1.49
C PRO A 168 1.15 6.61 -2.52
N GLN A 169 -0.18 6.81 -2.55
CA GLN A 169 -0.88 7.70 -3.51
C GLN A 169 -1.25 9.08 -2.92
N LYS A 170 -0.80 9.41 -1.71
CA LYS A 170 -1.01 10.74 -1.13
C LYS A 170 0.26 11.54 -1.04
#